data_ebe2d7189b161512bc371cfcf4e9991b
#
_entry.id   ebe2d7189b161512bc371cfcf4e9991b
#
_cell.length_a   1.000
_cell.length_b   1.000
_cell.length_c   1.000
_cell.angle_alpha   90.00
_cell.angle_beta   90.00
_cell.angle_gamma   90.00
#
_symmetry.space_group_name_H-M   'P 1'
#
loop_
_entity.id
_entity.type
_entity.pdbx_description
1 polymer ?
#
loop_
_entity_poly.entity_id
_entity_poly.type
_entity_poly.pdbx_seq_one_letter_code
_entity_poly.pdbx_strand_id
1 'polypeptide(L)'
;MIAGLPMPVAANSHPSHALHVLTLTPFYPSEQDDAQGCFVAEPLPAVEQNGIANTVLAVEPFYRARSSARPSGVPAQWTRFPAFPGRFGLPSAGAFLFARILRKVRRMHRSHPFHVIHAHSALPCGHAAALLGRELGIPFVVTVHGLDAFSTNQAGGSAGPWSKRISRLVYRSAKRVICVSEKVREQVLQGAAAEVHTTVIYIGVDPQAFAPAKDGSASRVILSVGNLIPTKGHALLLRAFAAALRGFPDSSCEIIGVGPELSRLRALASELKIGENVHFLGRRSRIQVAAAMRRCVLFALPSRYEGLGCVYLEAMSSAKPVIACRGQGIEEIIHHRSNGWLVGPEDLPELTDGLSILLHDVELQGRLGDDARQTIVQGFTLSHQAELLAGLYRNCLP
;
A
#
# COMPACT_ATOMS: atom_id res chain seq x y z
N MET A 1 -60.88 11.80 24.53
CA MET A 1 -59.91 12.89 24.59
C MET A 1 -58.72 12.37 25.41
N ILE A 2 -57.69 11.94 24.76
CA ILE A 2 -56.40 11.63 25.40
C ILE A 2 -55.33 12.36 24.56
N ALA A 3 -54.67 13.29 25.24
CA ALA A 3 -53.73 14.22 24.66
C ALA A 3 -52.44 13.49 24.17
N GLY A 4 -52.00 13.87 22.97
CA GLY A 4 -50.75 13.38 22.38
C GLY A 4 -49.52 13.90 23.14
N LEU A 5 -48.61 12.97 23.45
CA LEU A 5 -47.28 13.28 23.91
C LEU A 5 -46.40 13.69 22.71
N PRO A 6 -45.59 14.74 22.78
CA PRO A 6 -44.69 15.10 21.71
C PRO A 6 -43.50 14.10 21.63
N MET A 7 -43.25 13.59 20.43
CA MET A 7 -42.07 12.80 20.11
C MET A 7 -40.80 13.63 20.34
N PRO A 8 -39.73 13.06 20.90
CA PRO A 8 -38.48 13.78 21.02
C PRO A 8 -37.83 13.95 19.64
N VAL A 9 -37.61 15.20 19.28
CA VAL A 9 -36.77 15.58 18.14
C VAL A 9 -35.36 15.05 18.40
N ALA A 10 -34.92 14.12 17.57
CA ALA A 10 -33.52 13.66 17.58
C ALA A 10 -32.61 14.85 17.32
N ALA A 11 -31.94 15.32 18.33
CA ALA A 11 -30.86 16.28 18.22
C ALA A 11 -29.73 15.62 17.45
N ASN A 12 -29.50 16.01 16.20
CA ASN A 12 -28.28 15.76 15.47
C ASN A 12 -27.15 16.52 16.17
N SER A 13 -26.57 15.94 17.20
CA SER A 13 -25.35 16.39 17.81
C SER A 13 -24.19 15.95 16.92
N HIS A 14 -23.81 16.76 15.92
CA HIS A 14 -22.48 16.69 15.35
C HIS A 14 -21.49 16.98 16.50
N PRO A 15 -20.48 16.13 16.75
CA PRO A 15 -19.48 16.43 17.76
C PRO A 15 -18.69 17.67 17.30
N SER A 16 -18.82 18.75 18.03
CA SER A 16 -18.36 20.11 17.67
C SER A 16 -16.85 20.32 17.74
N HIS A 17 -16.00 19.29 17.80
CA HIS A 17 -14.53 19.38 17.78
C HIS A 17 -13.86 18.11 17.22
N ALA A 18 -14.33 17.56 16.13
CA ALA A 18 -13.60 16.50 15.44
C ALA A 18 -12.29 17.06 14.87
N LEU A 19 -11.17 16.42 15.19
CA LEU A 19 -9.86 16.74 14.60
C LEU A 19 -9.98 16.55 13.07
N HIS A 20 -9.53 17.54 12.30
CA HIS A 20 -9.66 17.55 10.85
C HIS A 20 -8.30 17.49 10.17
N VAL A 21 -8.08 16.46 9.35
CA VAL A 21 -6.83 16.20 8.63
C VAL A 21 -7.00 16.52 7.14
N LEU A 22 -6.03 17.25 6.59
CA LEU A 22 -5.88 17.42 5.15
C LEU A 22 -4.91 16.35 4.62
N THR A 23 -5.41 15.38 3.88
CA THR A 23 -4.59 14.35 3.23
C THR A 23 -4.17 14.79 1.84
N LEU A 24 -2.86 14.86 1.57
CA LEU A 24 -2.27 15.13 0.26
C LEU A 24 -1.62 13.86 -0.27
N THR A 25 -2.06 13.38 -1.43
CA THR A 25 -1.56 12.10 -1.95
C THR A 25 -1.44 12.08 -3.48
N PRO A 26 -0.35 11.52 -4.04
CA PRO A 26 -0.25 11.20 -5.46
C PRO A 26 -0.81 9.79 -5.77
N PHE A 27 -1.28 9.08 -4.73
CA PHE A 27 -1.80 7.72 -4.76
C PHE A 27 -3.24 7.71 -4.27
N TYR A 28 -4.19 7.51 -5.16
CA TYR A 28 -5.59 7.37 -4.77
C TYR A 28 -6.34 6.52 -5.80
N PRO A 29 -7.29 5.68 -5.39
CA PRO A 29 -8.07 4.86 -6.32
C PRO A 29 -8.81 5.70 -7.35
N SER A 30 -8.85 5.20 -8.59
CA SER A 30 -9.61 5.80 -9.68
C SER A 30 -10.53 4.76 -10.32
N GLU A 31 -11.47 5.20 -11.17
CA GLU A 31 -12.35 4.27 -11.92
C GLU A 31 -11.57 3.28 -12.80
N GLN A 32 -10.39 3.69 -13.26
CA GLN A 32 -9.54 2.87 -14.12
C GLN A 32 -8.64 1.92 -13.30
N ASP A 33 -8.35 2.26 -12.04
CA ASP A 33 -7.45 1.50 -11.18
C ASP A 33 -7.82 1.68 -9.71
N ASP A 34 -8.60 0.75 -9.17
CA ASP A 34 -9.03 0.75 -7.77
C ASP A 34 -7.96 0.19 -6.81
N ALA A 35 -6.90 -0.42 -7.34
CA ALA A 35 -5.77 -0.88 -6.56
C ALA A 35 -4.72 0.22 -6.33
N GLN A 36 -4.66 1.22 -7.22
CA GLN A 36 -3.70 2.32 -7.05
C GLN A 36 -4.05 3.18 -5.84
N GLY A 37 -3.20 3.13 -4.81
CA GLY A 37 -3.38 3.96 -3.61
C GLY A 37 -4.50 3.47 -2.67
N CYS A 38 -4.95 2.22 -2.80
CA CYS A 38 -5.89 1.59 -1.87
C CYS A 38 -5.40 1.70 -0.42
N PHE A 39 -4.10 1.56 -0.19
CA PHE A 39 -3.46 1.71 1.12
C PHE A 39 -3.56 3.12 1.72
N VAL A 40 -3.95 4.13 0.94
CA VAL A 40 -4.29 5.48 1.44
C VAL A 40 -5.78 5.60 1.69
N ALA A 41 -6.61 5.09 0.77
CA ALA A 41 -8.04 5.28 0.80
C ALA A 41 -8.76 4.35 1.80
N GLU A 42 -8.36 3.08 1.86
CA GLU A 42 -9.04 2.06 2.65
C GLU A 42 -9.05 2.32 4.17
N PRO A 43 -7.98 2.85 4.81
CA PRO A 43 -8.01 3.14 6.24
C PRO A 43 -8.86 4.37 6.61
N LEU A 44 -9.18 5.27 5.68
CA LEU A 44 -9.82 6.55 5.99
C LEU A 44 -11.20 6.40 6.65
N PRO A 45 -12.11 5.50 6.23
CA PRO A 45 -13.38 5.30 6.93
C PRO A 45 -13.19 4.87 8.39
N ALA A 46 -12.21 4.02 8.69
CA ALA A 46 -11.89 3.61 10.05
C ALA A 46 -11.26 4.76 10.86
N VAL A 47 -10.47 5.63 10.22
CA VAL A 47 -9.95 6.86 10.83
C VAL A 47 -11.08 7.83 11.19
N GLU A 48 -12.10 7.95 10.33
CA GLU A 48 -13.30 8.76 10.60
C GLU A 48 -14.12 8.20 11.77
N GLN A 49 -14.24 6.88 11.89
CA GLN A 49 -14.86 6.23 13.04
C GLN A 49 -14.13 6.51 14.36
N ASN A 50 -12.83 6.79 14.29
CA ASN A 50 -12.01 7.24 15.42
C ASN A 50 -12.14 8.75 15.72
N GLY A 51 -13.12 9.45 15.12
CA GLY A 51 -13.40 10.88 15.35
C GLY A 51 -12.43 11.82 14.63
N ILE A 52 -11.79 11.38 13.56
CA ILE A 52 -10.89 12.20 12.74
C ILE A 52 -11.54 12.48 11.37
N ALA A 53 -11.99 13.71 11.16
CA ALA A 53 -12.49 14.11 9.83
C ALA A 53 -11.35 14.19 8.81
N ASN A 54 -11.60 13.77 7.58
CA ASN A 54 -10.59 13.79 6.51
C ASN A 54 -11.08 14.59 5.30
N THR A 55 -10.19 15.39 4.75
CA THR A 55 -10.33 15.97 3.42
C THR A 55 -9.18 15.50 2.56
N VAL A 56 -9.47 14.80 1.47
CA VAL A 56 -8.45 14.23 0.58
C VAL A 56 -8.27 15.10 -0.65
N LEU A 57 -7.05 15.55 -0.89
CA LEU A 57 -6.60 16.12 -2.17
C LEU A 57 -5.69 15.12 -2.87
N ALA A 58 -6.24 14.39 -3.83
CA ALA A 58 -5.49 13.55 -4.75
C ALA A 58 -4.86 14.44 -5.82
N VAL A 59 -3.56 14.28 -6.07
CA VAL A 59 -2.82 15.18 -6.94
C VAL A 59 -2.17 14.46 -8.11
N GLU A 60 -2.23 15.08 -9.30
CA GLU A 60 -1.65 14.54 -10.53
C GLU A 60 -0.90 15.62 -11.30
N PRO A 61 0.28 15.31 -11.87
CA PRO A 61 0.94 16.22 -12.80
C PRO A 61 0.20 16.26 -14.13
N PHE A 62 0.24 17.40 -14.84
CA PHE A 62 -0.47 17.59 -16.11
C PHE A 62 -0.07 16.59 -17.21
N TYR A 63 1.14 16.05 -17.18
CA TYR A 63 1.62 15.10 -18.18
C TYR A 63 1.06 13.67 -18.03
N ARG A 64 0.35 13.36 -16.92
CA ARG A 64 -0.35 12.09 -16.76
C ARG A 64 -1.76 12.15 -17.36
N ALA A 65 -2.28 10.99 -17.76
CA ALA A 65 -3.68 10.86 -18.15
C ALA A 65 -4.59 11.30 -16.97
N ARG A 66 -5.75 11.86 -17.28
CA ARG A 66 -6.70 12.31 -16.28
C ARG A 66 -7.35 11.11 -15.60
N SER A 67 -7.25 11.03 -14.27
CA SER A 67 -7.98 10.05 -13.47
C SER A 67 -9.32 10.63 -13.04
N SER A 68 -10.38 9.82 -13.08
CA SER A 68 -11.66 10.15 -12.46
C SER A 68 -11.69 9.63 -11.02
N ALA A 69 -12.28 10.39 -10.11
CA ALA A 69 -12.43 9.98 -8.73
C ALA A 69 -13.49 8.86 -8.61
N ARG A 70 -13.14 7.75 -7.98
CA ARG A 70 -14.13 6.75 -7.56
C ARG A 70 -14.69 7.14 -6.19
N PRO A 71 -15.97 6.88 -5.92
CA PRO A 71 -16.49 6.92 -4.56
C PRO A 71 -15.82 5.76 -3.78
N SER A 72 -14.76 6.04 -3.07
CA SER A 72 -14.33 5.27 -1.91
C SER A 72 -14.95 5.96 -0.70
N GLY A 73 -15.21 5.27 0.39
CA GLY A 73 -15.90 5.81 1.58
C GLY A 73 -15.59 7.27 1.94
N VAL A 74 -14.40 7.80 1.62
CA VAL A 74 -14.03 9.22 1.74
C VAL A 74 -13.81 9.81 0.35
N PRO A 75 -14.65 10.77 -0.10
CA PRO A 75 -14.51 11.40 -1.40
C PRO A 75 -13.19 12.17 -1.53
N ALA A 76 -12.48 11.98 -2.64
CA ALA A 76 -11.27 12.73 -2.95
C ALA A 76 -11.54 13.85 -3.95
N GLN A 77 -10.89 14.99 -3.72
CA GLN A 77 -10.87 16.10 -4.66
C GLN A 77 -9.60 16.02 -5.51
N TRP A 78 -9.73 15.75 -6.79
CA TRP A 78 -8.59 15.70 -7.70
C TRP A 78 -8.10 17.08 -8.10
N THR A 79 -6.79 17.28 -8.06
CA THR A 79 -6.15 18.51 -8.46
C THR A 79 -4.93 18.23 -9.32
N ARG A 80 -4.91 18.80 -10.52
CA ARG A 80 -3.77 18.70 -11.43
C ARG A 80 -2.86 19.91 -11.28
N PHE A 81 -1.56 19.69 -11.40
CA PHE A 81 -0.56 20.72 -11.23
C PHE A 81 0.55 20.63 -12.31
N PRO A 82 1.21 21.74 -12.66
CA PRO A 82 2.34 21.71 -13.58
C PRO A 82 3.53 21.01 -12.94
N ALA A 83 4.11 20.07 -13.65
CA ALA A 83 5.37 19.43 -13.27
C ALA A 83 6.08 18.94 -14.53
N PHE A 84 7.40 18.96 -14.51
CA PHE A 84 8.19 18.36 -15.59
C PHE A 84 8.28 16.84 -15.38
N PRO A 85 8.22 16.05 -16.46
CA PRO A 85 8.34 14.60 -16.35
C PRO A 85 9.76 14.17 -15.91
N GLY A 86 9.83 12.99 -15.29
CA GLY A 86 11.08 12.36 -14.90
C GLY A 86 11.75 12.98 -13.68
N ARG A 87 12.97 12.52 -13.42
CA ARG A 87 13.75 12.86 -12.21
C ARG A 87 14.12 14.33 -12.07
N PHE A 88 14.21 15.07 -13.18
CA PHE A 88 14.59 16.48 -13.19
C PHE A 88 13.46 17.39 -12.73
N GLY A 89 12.20 17.02 -12.96
CA GLY A 89 11.05 17.81 -12.53
C GLY A 89 10.63 17.57 -11.07
N LEU A 90 11.02 16.44 -10.52
CA LEU A 90 10.59 16.03 -9.19
C LEU A 90 10.99 17.00 -8.05
N PRO A 91 12.20 17.59 -8.02
CA PRO A 91 12.59 18.55 -6.97
C PRO A 91 11.68 19.78 -6.89
N SER A 92 11.24 20.30 -8.02
CA SER A 92 10.37 21.49 -8.10
C SER A 92 8.88 21.17 -7.98
N ALA A 93 8.49 19.91 -8.18
CA ALA A 93 7.09 19.49 -8.25
C ALA A 93 6.27 19.86 -7.00
N GLY A 94 6.87 19.80 -5.80
CA GLY A 94 6.19 20.18 -4.56
C GLY A 94 5.92 21.68 -4.45
N ALA A 95 6.82 22.53 -4.93
CA ALA A 95 6.61 23.98 -4.97
C ALA A 95 5.50 24.37 -5.97
N PHE A 96 5.50 23.75 -7.16
CA PHE A 96 4.42 23.95 -8.13
C PHE A 96 3.06 23.45 -7.60
N LEU A 97 3.05 22.31 -6.92
CA LEU A 97 1.86 21.80 -6.26
C LEU A 97 1.36 22.80 -5.20
N PHE A 98 2.23 23.27 -4.31
CA PHE A 98 1.91 24.28 -3.30
C PHE A 98 1.27 25.51 -3.93
N ALA A 99 1.92 26.13 -4.91
CA ALA A 99 1.42 27.33 -5.58
C ALA A 99 0.02 27.09 -6.20
N ARG A 100 -0.20 25.87 -6.76
CA ARG A 100 -1.47 25.52 -7.40
C ARG A 100 -2.62 25.33 -6.40
N ILE A 101 -2.35 24.76 -5.20
CA ILE A 101 -3.39 24.44 -4.22
C ILE A 101 -3.57 25.46 -3.11
N LEU A 102 -2.63 26.37 -2.90
CA LEU A 102 -2.61 27.30 -1.77
C LEU A 102 -3.92 28.09 -1.58
N ARG A 103 -4.43 28.71 -2.65
CA ARG A 103 -5.68 29.49 -2.57
C ARG A 103 -6.89 28.60 -2.22
N LYS A 104 -6.93 27.40 -2.75
CA LYS A 104 -7.97 26.41 -2.47
C LYS A 104 -7.91 25.95 -1.02
N VAL A 105 -6.73 25.54 -0.55
CA VAL A 105 -6.52 25.05 0.82
C VAL A 105 -6.79 26.16 1.84
N ARG A 106 -6.34 27.39 1.61
CA ARG A 106 -6.68 28.54 2.47
C ARG A 106 -8.18 28.79 2.60
N ARG A 107 -8.93 28.68 1.48
CA ARG A 107 -10.40 28.82 1.51
C ARG A 107 -11.04 27.72 2.33
N MET A 108 -10.62 26.46 2.11
CA MET A 108 -11.13 25.30 2.85
C MET A 108 -10.81 25.40 4.34
N HIS A 109 -9.59 25.80 4.69
CA HIS A 109 -9.13 25.97 6.06
C HIS A 109 -9.91 27.08 6.80
N ARG A 110 -10.32 28.16 6.12
CA ARG A 110 -11.14 29.21 6.71
C ARG A 110 -12.55 28.76 7.03
N SER A 111 -13.14 27.89 6.19
CA SER A 111 -14.49 27.38 6.41
C SER A 111 -14.52 26.20 7.40
N HIS A 112 -13.54 25.31 7.31
CA HIS A 112 -13.37 24.13 8.17
C HIS A 112 -11.88 23.97 8.50
N PRO A 113 -11.43 24.45 9.66
CA PRO A 113 -10.02 24.44 10.00
C PRO A 113 -9.40 23.05 9.95
N PHE A 114 -8.26 22.92 9.29
CA PHE A 114 -7.41 21.75 9.36
C PHE A 114 -6.50 21.84 10.57
N HIS A 115 -6.27 20.74 11.25
CA HIS A 115 -5.42 20.65 12.44
C HIS A 115 -4.07 20.00 12.12
N VAL A 116 -4.05 19.10 11.13
CA VAL A 116 -2.84 18.39 10.65
C VAL A 116 -2.89 18.27 9.13
N ILE A 117 -1.76 18.37 8.47
CA ILE A 117 -1.60 17.98 7.07
C ILE A 117 -0.90 16.63 7.04
N HIS A 118 -1.51 15.62 6.42
CA HIS A 118 -0.90 14.32 6.20
C HIS A 118 -0.52 14.18 4.72
N ALA A 119 0.76 14.13 4.43
CA ALA A 119 1.27 13.93 3.07
C ALA A 119 1.72 12.48 2.87
N HIS A 120 1.40 11.91 1.72
CA HIS A 120 1.96 10.63 1.29
C HIS A 120 3.10 10.86 0.30
N SER A 121 4.26 10.31 0.59
CA SER A 121 5.59 10.51 -0.01
C SER A 121 6.21 11.89 0.26
N ALA A 122 7.56 11.93 0.33
CA ALA A 122 8.29 13.18 0.52
C ALA A 122 8.09 14.16 -0.65
N LEU A 123 8.04 13.65 -1.88
CA LEU A 123 7.85 14.44 -3.10
C LEU A 123 6.72 13.84 -3.95
N PRO A 124 5.83 14.68 -4.48
CA PRO A 124 5.75 16.12 -4.30
C PRO A 124 4.99 16.56 -3.03
N CYS A 125 4.19 15.65 -2.42
CA CYS A 125 3.19 15.99 -1.41
C CYS A 125 3.81 16.47 -0.10
N GLY A 126 4.85 15.81 0.41
CA GLY A 126 5.54 16.21 1.64
C GLY A 126 6.16 17.61 1.52
N HIS A 127 6.77 17.95 0.37
CA HIS A 127 7.30 19.29 0.14
C HIS A 127 6.17 20.34 0.10
N ALA A 128 5.06 20.05 -0.59
CA ALA A 128 3.90 20.95 -0.58
C ALA A 128 3.29 21.10 0.82
N ALA A 129 3.22 20.02 1.60
CA ALA A 129 2.72 20.01 2.97
C ALA A 129 3.60 20.85 3.90
N ALA A 130 4.94 20.77 3.77
CA ALA A 130 5.87 21.60 4.53
C ALA A 130 5.66 23.10 4.26
N LEU A 131 5.44 23.47 3.00
CA LEU A 131 5.15 24.86 2.61
C LEU A 131 3.77 25.31 3.11
N LEU A 132 2.74 24.46 3.00
CA LEU A 132 1.40 24.76 3.51
C LEU A 132 1.37 24.86 5.04
N GLY A 133 2.04 23.94 5.74
CA GLY A 133 2.11 23.94 7.20
C GLY A 133 2.74 25.23 7.74
N ARG A 134 3.83 25.67 7.10
CA ARG A 134 4.48 26.96 7.40
C ARG A 134 3.57 28.16 7.13
N GLU A 135 2.82 28.13 6.04
CA GLU A 135 1.90 29.21 5.64
C GLU A 135 0.66 29.31 6.52
N LEU A 136 0.13 28.19 6.98
CA LEU A 136 -1.11 28.10 7.76
C LEU A 136 -0.87 27.98 9.26
N GLY A 137 0.37 27.79 9.70
CA GLY A 137 0.71 27.60 11.12
C GLY A 137 0.25 26.25 11.67
N ILE A 138 0.10 25.21 10.83
CA ILE A 138 -0.36 23.88 11.26
C ILE A 138 0.73 22.81 11.03
N PRO A 139 0.83 21.81 11.92
CA PRO A 139 1.81 20.74 11.78
C PRO A 139 1.50 19.85 10.56
N PHE A 140 2.54 19.22 10.01
CA PHE A 140 2.37 18.20 9.01
C PHE A 140 3.13 16.92 9.38
N VAL A 141 2.60 15.80 8.89
CA VAL A 141 3.20 14.47 8.95
C VAL A 141 3.37 13.93 7.54
N VAL A 142 4.31 13.03 7.34
CA VAL A 142 4.55 12.41 6.03
C VAL A 142 4.68 10.90 6.16
N THR A 143 3.89 10.14 5.35
CA THR A 143 4.05 8.69 5.24
C THR A 143 4.99 8.34 4.09
N VAL A 144 5.94 7.45 4.37
CA VAL A 144 6.90 6.88 3.42
C VAL A 144 6.54 5.41 3.19
N HIS A 145 6.35 5.05 1.91
CA HIS A 145 5.87 3.72 1.51
C HIS A 145 6.97 2.77 1.04
N GLY A 146 8.21 3.25 0.95
CA GLY A 146 9.36 2.45 0.56
C GLY A 146 10.24 3.15 -0.47
N LEU A 147 10.13 2.80 -1.75
CA LEU A 147 10.96 3.39 -2.81
C LEU A 147 10.84 4.91 -2.93
N ASP A 148 9.77 5.49 -2.41
CA ASP A 148 9.55 6.93 -2.33
C ASP A 148 10.33 7.62 -1.19
N ALA A 149 11.06 6.88 -0.35
CA ALA A 149 11.83 7.42 0.76
C ALA A 149 12.76 8.55 0.33
N PHE A 150 13.43 8.39 -0.80
CA PHE A 150 14.27 9.42 -1.42
C PHE A 150 13.93 9.64 -2.89
N SER A 151 12.67 9.45 -3.26
CA SER A 151 12.17 9.61 -4.64
C SER A 151 12.92 8.72 -5.63
N THR A 152 13.27 7.52 -5.22
CA THR A 152 13.80 6.50 -6.11
C THR A 152 12.68 5.97 -6.97
N ASN A 153 12.96 5.86 -8.27
CA ASN A 153 12.01 5.32 -9.24
C ASN A 153 11.94 3.80 -9.07
N GLN A 154 10.74 3.21 -9.13
CA GLN A 154 10.53 1.76 -9.20
C GLN A 154 11.28 1.07 -10.37
N ALA A 155 11.65 1.83 -11.39
CA ALA A 155 12.43 1.38 -12.55
C ALA A 155 13.96 1.43 -12.36
N GLY A 156 14.48 1.63 -11.15
CA GLY A 156 15.92 1.53 -10.87
C GLY A 156 16.73 2.82 -11.02
N GLY A 157 16.09 3.98 -11.08
CA GLY A 157 16.79 5.28 -11.11
C GLY A 157 17.05 5.84 -9.71
N SER A 158 18.29 6.25 -9.41
CA SER A 158 18.56 7.01 -8.18
C SER A 158 17.93 8.40 -8.27
N ALA A 159 17.36 8.87 -7.16
CA ALA A 159 16.94 10.28 -7.04
C ALA A 159 18.16 11.18 -7.19
N GLY A 160 18.03 12.23 -7.99
CA GLY A 160 19.09 13.22 -8.13
C GLY A 160 19.40 13.90 -6.77
N PRO A 161 20.60 14.52 -6.61
CA PRO A 161 21.02 15.14 -5.36
C PRO A 161 20.00 16.16 -4.82
N TRP A 162 19.35 16.89 -5.69
CA TRP A 162 18.32 17.88 -5.35
C TRP A 162 17.07 17.23 -4.75
N SER A 163 16.57 16.14 -5.33
CA SER A 163 15.44 15.40 -4.76
C SER A 163 15.76 14.88 -3.36
N LYS A 164 16.96 14.30 -3.18
CA LYS A 164 17.43 13.85 -1.86
C LYS A 164 17.50 14.98 -0.85
N ARG A 165 18.04 16.15 -1.26
CA ARG A 165 18.13 17.33 -0.39
C ARG A 165 16.75 17.81 0.06
N ILE A 166 15.79 17.88 -0.86
CA ILE A 166 14.42 18.34 -0.53
C ILE A 166 13.71 17.29 0.35
N SER A 167 13.83 15.99 0.05
CA SER A 167 13.27 14.93 0.90
C SER A 167 13.82 15.01 2.33
N ARG A 168 15.13 15.27 2.51
CA ARG A 168 15.74 15.50 3.83
C ARG A 168 15.14 16.71 4.55
N LEU A 169 14.93 17.83 3.84
CA LEU A 169 14.27 19.01 4.42
C LEU A 169 12.85 18.69 4.87
N VAL A 170 12.09 17.95 4.06
CA VAL A 170 10.74 17.50 4.41
C VAL A 170 10.75 16.66 5.68
N TYR A 171 11.60 15.64 5.75
CA TYR A 171 11.67 14.75 6.91
C TYR A 171 12.06 15.47 8.21
N ARG A 172 13.01 16.42 8.13
CA ARG A 172 13.44 17.21 9.29
C ARG A 172 12.39 18.21 9.77
N SER A 173 11.54 18.71 8.88
CA SER A 173 10.51 19.69 9.22
C SER A 173 9.16 19.05 9.55
N ALA A 174 8.97 17.77 9.27
CA ALA A 174 7.76 17.04 9.62
C ALA A 174 7.66 16.84 11.15
N LYS A 175 6.47 17.01 11.72
CA LYS A 175 6.21 16.67 13.13
C LYS A 175 6.46 15.19 13.41
N ARG A 176 6.12 14.31 12.44
CA ARG A 176 6.43 12.88 12.42
C ARG A 176 6.61 12.39 10.98
N VAL A 177 7.54 11.47 10.79
CA VAL A 177 7.68 10.67 9.57
C VAL A 177 7.14 9.28 9.87
N ILE A 178 6.03 8.92 9.22
CA ILE A 178 5.40 7.60 9.34
C ILE A 178 6.08 6.68 8.33
N CYS A 179 6.62 5.57 8.79
CA CYS A 179 7.22 4.54 7.97
C CYS A 179 6.34 3.29 7.99
N VAL A 180 6.11 2.67 6.84
CA VAL A 180 5.22 1.51 6.74
C VAL A 180 5.86 0.21 7.26
N SER A 181 7.14 0.25 7.61
CA SER A 181 7.91 -0.86 8.20
C SER A 181 9.19 -0.33 8.87
N GLU A 182 9.82 -1.13 9.72
CA GLU A 182 11.14 -0.83 10.29
C GLU A 182 12.20 -0.71 9.19
N LYS A 183 12.14 -1.56 8.18
CA LYS A 183 13.02 -1.45 7.01
C LYS A 183 12.94 -0.08 6.33
N VAL A 184 11.74 0.45 6.13
CA VAL A 184 11.55 1.79 5.56
C VAL A 184 12.03 2.86 6.53
N ARG A 185 11.84 2.67 7.83
CA ARG A 185 12.35 3.56 8.88
C ARG A 185 13.87 3.65 8.83
N GLU A 186 14.57 2.52 8.77
CA GLU A 186 16.02 2.47 8.63
C GLU A 186 16.51 3.22 7.38
N GLN A 187 15.84 3.03 6.23
CA GLN A 187 16.16 3.76 5.00
C GLN A 187 16.00 5.28 5.15
N VAL A 188 14.94 5.71 5.83
CA VAL A 188 14.71 7.15 6.12
C VAL A 188 15.81 7.68 7.02
N LEU A 189 16.14 7.02 8.12
CA LEU A 189 17.17 7.43 9.08
C LEU A 189 18.55 7.50 8.44
N GLN A 190 18.95 6.47 7.71
CA GLN A 190 20.23 6.43 6.99
C GLN A 190 20.34 7.55 5.94
N GLY A 191 19.25 7.80 5.21
CA GLY A 191 19.23 8.81 4.16
C GLY A 191 19.06 10.24 4.66
N ALA A 192 18.38 10.45 5.79
CA ALA A 192 18.13 11.78 6.35
C ALA A 192 19.38 12.39 7.00
N ALA A 193 20.32 11.56 7.48
CA ALA A 193 21.58 11.96 8.09
C ALA A 193 21.43 13.00 9.22
N ALA A 194 20.33 12.96 9.99
CA ALA A 194 20.02 13.88 11.07
C ALA A 194 18.89 13.35 11.95
N GLU A 195 18.64 14.00 13.04
CA GLU A 195 17.48 13.74 13.91
C GLU A 195 16.17 13.92 13.16
N VAL A 196 15.46 12.82 12.99
CA VAL A 196 14.13 12.76 12.37
C VAL A 196 13.21 11.96 13.28
N HIS A 197 12.09 12.56 13.64
CA HIS A 197 11.09 11.88 14.47
C HIS A 197 10.28 10.89 13.63
N THR A 198 10.67 9.63 13.65
CA THR A 198 10.01 8.55 12.92
C THR A 198 9.05 7.76 13.81
N THR A 199 8.04 7.16 13.20
CA THR A 199 7.12 6.19 13.83
C THR A 199 6.78 5.14 12.79
N VAL A 200 6.78 3.85 13.17
CA VAL A 200 6.29 2.79 12.29
C VAL A 200 4.80 2.62 12.51
N ILE A 201 4.04 2.67 11.40
CA ILE A 201 2.63 2.31 11.35
C ILE A 201 2.46 1.41 10.14
N TYR A 202 2.28 0.12 10.39
CA TYR A 202 2.06 -0.86 9.33
C TYR A 202 0.76 -0.59 8.60
N ILE A 203 0.73 -0.93 7.30
CA ILE A 203 -0.48 -0.86 6.50
C ILE A 203 -1.43 -1.95 6.99
N GLY A 204 -2.70 -1.62 7.15
CA GLY A 204 -3.76 -2.57 7.48
C GLY A 204 -4.43 -3.14 6.24
N VAL A 205 -5.14 -4.25 6.43
CA VAL A 205 -6.01 -4.88 5.43
C VAL A 205 -7.43 -5.03 6.00
N ASP A 206 -8.44 -5.01 5.10
CA ASP A 206 -9.82 -5.34 5.48
C ASP A 206 -10.00 -6.87 5.55
N PRO A 207 -10.15 -7.46 6.75
CA PRO A 207 -10.29 -8.90 6.91
C PRO A 207 -11.65 -9.46 6.44
N GLN A 208 -12.60 -8.60 6.14
CA GLN A 208 -13.90 -8.99 5.55
C GLN A 208 -13.81 -9.04 4.03
N ALA A 209 -13.18 -8.04 3.41
CA ALA A 209 -12.95 -8.01 1.96
C ALA A 209 -12.05 -9.18 1.51
N PHE A 210 -11.02 -9.48 2.31
CA PHE A 210 -10.08 -10.58 2.11
C PHE A 210 -10.34 -11.75 3.09
N ALA A 211 -11.62 -12.14 3.21
CA ALA A 211 -11.99 -13.31 4.01
C ALA A 211 -11.60 -14.62 3.31
N PRO A 212 -11.33 -15.71 4.06
CA PRO A 212 -11.10 -17.04 3.50
C PRO A 212 -12.31 -17.54 2.69
N ALA A 213 -12.08 -18.55 1.84
CA ALA A 213 -13.16 -19.29 1.23
C ALA A 213 -13.95 -20.06 2.31
N LYS A 214 -15.27 -20.15 2.13
CA LYS A 214 -16.14 -20.93 3.05
C LYS A 214 -15.95 -22.43 2.88
N ASP A 215 -15.69 -22.84 1.62
CA ASP A 215 -15.47 -24.24 1.26
C ASP A 215 -14.01 -24.41 0.82
N GLY A 216 -13.35 -25.45 1.30
CA GLY A 216 -11.97 -25.75 0.92
C GLY A 216 -11.86 -25.96 -0.60
N SER A 217 -11.08 -25.14 -1.28
CA SER A 217 -10.83 -25.28 -2.71
C SER A 217 -9.78 -26.38 -2.95
N ALA A 218 -10.12 -27.37 -3.74
CA ALA A 218 -9.17 -28.36 -4.28
C ALA A 218 -8.24 -27.75 -5.37
N SER A 219 -8.17 -26.44 -5.46
CA SER A 219 -7.39 -25.71 -6.44
C SER A 219 -5.89 -25.93 -6.24
N ARG A 220 -5.14 -26.04 -7.34
CA ARG A 220 -3.66 -26.04 -7.35
C ARG A 220 -3.10 -24.78 -8.01
N VAL A 221 -3.78 -23.66 -7.84
CA VAL A 221 -3.38 -22.36 -8.39
C VAL A 221 -2.41 -21.67 -7.46
N ILE A 222 -1.20 -21.42 -7.93
CA ILE A 222 -0.24 -20.49 -7.30
C ILE A 222 -0.58 -19.10 -7.81
N LEU A 223 -0.87 -18.16 -6.89
CA LEU A 223 -1.20 -16.79 -7.23
C LEU A 223 -0.03 -15.84 -6.97
N SER A 224 0.21 -14.94 -7.91
CA SER A 224 1.12 -13.80 -7.73
C SER A 224 0.43 -12.51 -8.17
N VAL A 225 0.51 -11.46 -7.34
CA VAL A 225 -0.13 -10.16 -7.62
C VAL A 225 0.89 -9.03 -7.46
N GLY A 226 1.10 -8.25 -8.51
CA GLY A 226 2.02 -7.11 -8.46
C GLY A 226 2.33 -6.55 -9.83
N ASN A 227 2.90 -5.34 -9.84
CA ASN A 227 3.38 -4.73 -11.09
C ASN A 227 4.42 -5.62 -11.76
N LEU A 228 4.35 -5.79 -13.08
CA LEU A 228 5.30 -6.63 -13.84
C LEU A 228 6.58 -5.82 -14.10
N ILE A 229 7.39 -5.67 -13.06
CA ILE A 229 8.70 -5.00 -13.04
C ILE A 229 9.76 -5.95 -12.45
N PRO A 230 11.04 -5.78 -12.80
CA PRO A 230 12.10 -6.70 -12.39
C PRO A 230 12.19 -6.95 -10.87
N THR A 231 11.89 -5.91 -10.07
CA THR A 231 11.98 -5.99 -8.59
C THR A 231 10.95 -6.91 -7.95
N LYS A 232 9.87 -7.27 -8.65
CA LYS A 232 8.82 -8.16 -8.13
C LYS A 232 9.12 -9.65 -8.25
N GLY A 233 10.18 -10.02 -8.97
CA GLY A 233 10.69 -11.40 -9.00
C GLY A 233 9.84 -12.40 -9.78
N HIS A 234 8.89 -11.97 -10.62
CA HIS A 234 8.04 -12.89 -11.40
C HIS A 234 8.85 -13.85 -12.29
N ALA A 235 10.01 -13.41 -12.83
CA ALA A 235 10.88 -14.30 -13.61
C ALA A 235 11.48 -15.42 -12.75
N LEU A 236 11.84 -15.16 -11.50
CA LEU A 236 12.29 -16.16 -10.55
C LEU A 236 11.17 -17.14 -10.21
N LEU A 237 9.96 -16.62 -9.96
CA LEU A 237 8.77 -17.44 -9.72
C LEU A 237 8.50 -18.41 -10.88
N LEU A 238 8.54 -17.94 -12.14
CA LEU A 238 8.31 -18.81 -13.31
C LEU A 238 9.36 -19.92 -13.41
N ARG A 239 10.63 -19.67 -13.11
CA ARG A 239 11.69 -20.69 -13.11
C ARG A 239 11.48 -21.72 -11.99
N ALA A 240 11.14 -21.28 -10.79
CA ALA A 240 10.83 -22.16 -9.67
C ALA A 240 9.56 -23.00 -9.93
N PHE A 241 8.53 -22.37 -10.50
CA PHE A 241 7.29 -23.06 -10.88
C PHE A 241 7.54 -24.13 -11.95
N ALA A 242 8.35 -23.84 -12.98
CA ALA A 242 8.72 -24.83 -14.00
C ALA A 242 9.43 -26.06 -13.42
N ALA A 243 10.24 -25.87 -12.38
CA ALA A 243 10.88 -26.98 -11.67
C ALA A 243 9.86 -27.78 -10.82
N ALA A 244 9.00 -27.08 -10.06
CA ALA A 244 7.97 -27.71 -9.21
C ALA A 244 6.89 -28.43 -10.04
N LEU A 245 6.54 -27.93 -11.23
CA LEU A 245 5.52 -28.48 -12.12
C LEU A 245 5.80 -29.95 -12.51
N ARG A 246 7.08 -30.39 -12.52
CA ARG A 246 7.44 -31.77 -12.79
C ARG A 246 6.84 -32.79 -11.79
N GLY A 247 6.71 -32.37 -10.52
CA GLY A 247 6.06 -33.15 -9.48
C GLY A 247 4.57 -32.89 -9.34
N PHE A 248 4.07 -31.77 -9.90
CA PHE A 248 2.69 -31.32 -9.75
C PHE A 248 2.11 -30.82 -11.08
N PRO A 249 1.94 -31.71 -12.09
CA PRO A 249 1.60 -31.34 -13.47
C PRO A 249 0.25 -30.61 -13.61
N ASP A 250 -0.68 -30.85 -12.68
CA ASP A 250 -2.01 -30.21 -12.66
C ASP A 250 -1.98 -28.80 -12.02
N SER A 251 -0.82 -28.31 -11.62
CA SER A 251 -0.70 -27.00 -11.03
C SER A 251 -0.69 -25.90 -12.10
N SER A 252 -1.20 -24.72 -11.74
CA SER A 252 -1.14 -23.53 -12.57
C SER A 252 -0.62 -22.32 -11.79
N CYS A 253 -0.08 -21.34 -12.51
CA CYS A 253 0.40 -20.10 -11.96
C CYS A 253 -0.39 -18.92 -12.56
N GLU A 254 -1.16 -18.22 -11.74
CA GLU A 254 -1.88 -17.02 -12.14
C GLU A 254 -1.11 -15.76 -11.71
N ILE A 255 -0.86 -14.87 -12.65
CA ILE A 255 -0.16 -13.62 -12.42
C ILE A 255 -1.09 -12.44 -12.72
N ILE A 256 -1.44 -11.69 -11.67
CA ILE A 256 -2.25 -10.47 -11.77
C ILE A 256 -1.33 -9.26 -11.72
N GLY A 257 -1.40 -8.43 -12.75
CA GLY A 257 -0.64 -7.20 -12.85
C GLY A 257 -0.34 -6.78 -14.26
N VAL A 258 0.19 -5.57 -14.40
CA VAL A 258 0.65 -4.99 -15.67
C VAL A 258 2.03 -4.38 -15.49
N GLY A 259 2.79 -4.27 -16.55
CA GLY A 259 4.11 -3.66 -16.50
C GLY A 259 4.98 -4.01 -17.72
N PRO A 260 6.16 -3.39 -17.81
CA PRO A 260 7.05 -3.54 -18.97
C PRO A 260 7.61 -4.96 -19.15
N GLU A 261 7.64 -5.78 -18.09
CA GLU A 261 8.17 -7.14 -18.16
C GLU A 261 7.22 -8.17 -18.80
N LEU A 262 5.95 -7.80 -19.12
CA LEU A 262 4.94 -8.76 -19.59
C LEU A 262 5.42 -9.59 -20.79
N SER A 263 5.96 -8.94 -21.83
CA SER A 263 6.42 -9.64 -23.03
C SER A 263 7.59 -10.58 -22.74
N ARG A 264 8.52 -10.15 -21.87
CA ARG A 264 9.67 -10.95 -21.43
C ARG A 264 9.24 -12.16 -20.60
N LEU A 265 8.26 -11.98 -19.69
CA LEU A 265 7.74 -13.07 -18.87
C LEU A 265 6.98 -14.10 -19.69
N ARG A 266 6.22 -13.69 -20.72
CA ARG A 266 5.57 -14.61 -21.66
C ARG A 266 6.59 -15.41 -22.48
N ALA A 267 7.63 -14.75 -22.98
CA ALA A 267 8.72 -15.43 -23.70
C ALA A 267 9.42 -16.46 -22.79
N LEU A 268 9.70 -16.08 -21.53
CA LEU A 268 10.28 -17.00 -20.54
C LEU A 268 9.37 -18.21 -20.25
N ALA A 269 8.07 -18.03 -20.12
CA ALA A 269 7.12 -19.14 -19.90
C ALA A 269 7.11 -20.11 -21.09
N SER A 270 7.21 -19.59 -22.31
CA SER A 270 7.34 -20.40 -23.55
C SER A 270 8.67 -21.15 -23.58
N GLU A 271 9.79 -20.48 -23.29
CA GLU A 271 11.13 -21.09 -23.21
C GLU A 271 11.18 -22.25 -22.20
N LEU A 272 10.55 -22.05 -21.05
CA LEU A 272 10.45 -23.06 -19.98
C LEU A 272 9.42 -24.16 -20.28
N LYS A 273 8.67 -24.08 -21.38
CA LYS A 273 7.60 -25.01 -21.79
C LYS A 273 6.47 -25.13 -20.75
N ILE A 274 6.13 -24.02 -20.08
CA ILE A 274 5.05 -23.93 -19.08
C ILE A 274 3.94 -22.97 -19.51
N GLY A 275 3.90 -22.57 -20.77
CA GLY A 275 2.96 -21.56 -21.26
C GLY A 275 1.48 -21.90 -21.05
N GLU A 276 1.11 -23.18 -21.09
CA GLU A 276 -0.26 -23.64 -20.83
C GLU A 276 -0.65 -23.59 -19.35
N ASN A 277 0.33 -23.66 -18.45
CA ASN A 277 0.11 -23.62 -17.01
C ASN A 277 0.24 -22.21 -16.42
N VAL A 278 0.66 -21.19 -17.20
CA VAL A 278 0.87 -19.82 -16.72
C VAL A 278 -0.14 -18.86 -17.33
N HIS A 279 -0.91 -18.20 -16.49
CA HIS A 279 -1.98 -17.29 -16.92
C HIS A 279 -1.67 -15.86 -16.48
N PHE A 280 -1.35 -14.98 -17.44
CA PHE A 280 -1.20 -13.54 -17.21
C PHE A 280 -2.56 -12.87 -17.32
N LEU A 281 -3.16 -12.54 -16.17
CA LEU A 281 -4.54 -12.07 -16.08
C LEU A 281 -4.67 -10.55 -16.31
N GLY A 282 -3.55 -9.83 -16.42
CA GLY A 282 -3.56 -8.37 -16.55
C GLY A 282 -4.02 -7.67 -15.27
N ARG A 283 -4.50 -6.44 -15.39
CA ARG A 283 -5.07 -5.70 -14.26
C ARG A 283 -6.40 -6.31 -13.83
N ARG A 284 -6.60 -6.39 -12.51
CA ARG A 284 -7.84 -6.86 -11.89
C ARG A 284 -8.30 -5.86 -10.83
N SER A 285 -9.61 -5.74 -10.63
CA SER A 285 -10.17 -4.94 -9.55
C SER A 285 -9.90 -5.58 -8.18
N ARG A 286 -9.99 -4.79 -7.11
CA ARG A 286 -9.82 -5.27 -5.72
C ARG A 286 -10.71 -6.50 -5.42
N ILE A 287 -11.96 -6.46 -5.88
CA ILE A 287 -12.91 -7.59 -5.72
C ILE A 287 -12.41 -8.84 -6.46
N GLN A 288 -11.88 -8.68 -7.67
CA GLN A 288 -11.33 -9.80 -8.45
C GLN A 288 -10.03 -10.34 -7.84
N VAL A 289 -9.18 -9.48 -7.27
CA VAL A 289 -7.99 -9.90 -6.53
C VAL A 289 -8.38 -10.70 -5.30
N ALA A 290 -9.35 -10.23 -4.51
CA ALA A 290 -9.86 -10.96 -3.35
C ALA A 290 -10.47 -12.31 -3.74
N ALA A 291 -11.18 -12.39 -4.87
CA ALA A 291 -11.68 -13.66 -5.40
C ALA A 291 -10.56 -14.62 -5.81
N ALA A 292 -9.48 -14.12 -6.43
CA ALA A 292 -8.30 -14.90 -6.76
C ALA A 292 -7.56 -15.41 -5.51
N MET A 293 -7.41 -14.55 -4.47
CA MET A 293 -6.85 -14.94 -3.18
C MET A 293 -7.64 -16.08 -2.53
N ARG A 294 -8.97 -16.01 -2.55
CA ARG A 294 -9.82 -17.08 -1.98
C ARG A 294 -9.63 -18.44 -2.67
N ARG A 295 -9.47 -18.47 -4.00
CA ARG A 295 -9.38 -19.72 -4.76
C ARG A 295 -7.97 -20.29 -4.89
N CYS A 296 -6.90 -19.51 -4.71
CA CYS A 296 -5.55 -20.03 -4.83
C CYS A 296 -5.20 -21.00 -3.68
N VAL A 297 -4.24 -21.89 -3.92
CA VAL A 297 -3.69 -22.78 -2.90
C VAL A 297 -2.64 -22.07 -2.06
N LEU A 298 -1.83 -21.25 -2.69
CA LEU A 298 -0.82 -20.40 -2.04
C LEU A 298 -0.57 -19.13 -2.83
N PHE A 299 -0.04 -18.13 -2.15
CA PHE A 299 0.42 -16.89 -2.73
C PHE A 299 1.96 -16.86 -2.75
N ALA A 300 2.56 -16.50 -3.89
CA ALA A 300 4.01 -16.38 -4.00
C ALA A 300 4.41 -15.10 -4.75
N LEU A 301 5.21 -14.26 -4.09
CA LEU A 301 5.79 -13.07 -4.70
C LEU A 301 7.23 -12.88 -4.20
N PRO A 302 8.25 -13.42 -4.89
CA PRO A 302 9.65 -13.35 -4.46
C PRO A 302 10.27 -11.99 -4.83
N SER A 303 9.74 -10.91 -4.25
CA SER A 303 10.18 -9.54 -4.51
C SER A 303 11.56 -9.27 -3.92
N ARG A 304 12.44 -8.63 -4.71
CA ARG A 304 13.75 -8.16 -4.25
C ARG A 304 13.69 -6.89 -3.41
N TYR A 305 12.59 -6.16 -3.53
CA TYR A 305 12.33 -4.97 -2.72
C TYR A 305 10.83 -4.79 -2.48
N GLU A 306 10.50 -4.68 -1.20
CA GLU A 306 9.18 -4.25 -0.71
C GLU A 306 9.34 -3.34 0.51
N GLY A 307 8.58 -2.22 0.52
CA GLY A 307 8.46 -1.42 1.73
C GLY A 307 7.74 -2.19 2.83
N LEU A 308 6.57 -2.74 2.50
CA LEU A 308 5.82 -3.72 3.30
C LEU A 308 5.15 -4.75 2.37
N GLY A 309 4.35 -4.28 1.38
CA GLY A 309 3.67 -5.13 0.41
C GLY A 309 2.27 -5.54 0.87
N CYS A 310 1.26 -4.70 0.61
CA CYS A 310 -0.14 -4.94 0.99
C CYS A 310 -0.67 -6.31 0.53
N VAL A 311 -0.25 -6.75 -0.64
CA VAL A 311 -0.72 -8.02 -1.24
C VAL A 311 -0.40 -9.25 -0.42
N TYR A 312 0.69 -9.24 0.36
CA TYR A 312 0.98 -10.33 1.30
C TYR A 312 -0.01 -10.35 2.45
N LEU A 313 -0.34 -9.16 3.00
CA LEU A 313 -1.34 -9.05 4.07
C LEU A 313 -2.73 -9.48 3.58
N GLU A 314 -3.06 -9.17 2.32
CA GLU A 314 -4.29 -9.60 1.66
C GLU A 314 -4.36 -11.13 1.53
N ALA A 315 -3.27 -11.78 1.12
CA ALA A 315 -3.18 -13.23 1.03
C ALA A 315 -3.24 -13.89 2.42
N MET A 316 -2.48 -13.35 3.39
CA MET A 316 -2.52 -13.80 4.79
C MET A 316 -3.94 -13.65 5.37
N SER A 317 -4.60 -12.53 5.12
CA SER A 317 -6.00 -12.30 5.52
C SER A 317 -6.97 -13.31 4.92
N SER A 318 -6.69 -13.79 3.70
CA SER A 318 -7.47 -14.83 3.03
C SER A 318 -7.14 -16.25 3.50
N ALA A 319 -6.38 -16.40 4.60
CA ALA A 319 -5.88 -17.67 5.13
C ALA A 319 -5.09 -18.48 4.08
N LYS A 320 -4.21 -17.81 3.33
CA LYS A 320 -3.34 -18.49 2.36
C LYS A 320 -1.89 -18.53 2.84
N PRO A 321 -1.21 -19.68 2.66
CA PRO A 321 0.24 -19.72 2.82
C PRO A 321 0.88 -18.71 1.88
N VAL A 322 1.83 -17.93 2.41
CA VAL A 322 2.50 -16.87 1.68
C VAL A 322 3.98 -17.20 1.55
N ILE A 323 4.52 -17.14 0.32
CA ILE A 323 5.95 -17.17 0.06
C ILE A 323 6.43 -15.74 -0.22
N ALA A 324 7.39 -15.26 0.57
CA ALA A 324 8.01 -13.93 0.44
C ALA A 324 9.54 -14.01 0.59
N CYS A 325 10.26 -12.94 0.22
CA CYS A 325 11.71 -12.88 0.41
C CYS A 325 12.09 -12.32 1.78
N ARG A 326 13.17 -12.86 2.36
CA ARG A 326 13.87 -12.28 3.51
C ARG A 326 14.44 -10.90 3.16
N GLY A 327 14.71 -10.09 4.18
CA GLY A 327 15.30 -8.77 4.02
C GLY A 327 14.31 -7.73 3.46
N GLN A 328 13.01 -8.02 3.38
CA GLN A 328 11.96 -7.10 2.96
C GLN A 328 11.09 -6.69 4.15
N GLY A 329 10.34 -5.58 4.03
CA GLY A 329 9.49 -5.12 5.14
C GLY A 329 8.47 -6.16 5.61
N ILE A 330 8.05 -7.06 4.75
CA ILE A 330 7.10 -8.13 5.10
C ILE A 330 7.69 -9.18 6.06
N GLU A 331 9.02 -9.34 6.12
CA GLU A 331 9.69 -10.24 7.09
C GLU A 331 9.43 -9.83 8.55
N GLU A 332 9.06 -8.59 8.79
CA GLU A 332 8.68 -8.11 10.12
C GLU A 332 7.36 -8.72 10.61
N ILE A 333 6.54 -9.25 9.68
CA ILE A 333 5.22 -9.84 9.95
C ILE A 333 5.21 -11.34 9.70
N ILE A 334 5.93 -11.79 8.65
CA ILE A 334 6.02 -13.22 8.31
C ILE A 334 7.18 -13.86 9.08
N HIS A 335 6.85 -14.89 9.85
CA HIS A 335 7.80 -15.75 10.52
C HIS A 335 7.87 -17.11 9.81
N HIS A 336 9.08 -17.43 9.29
CA HIS A 336 9.31 -18.63 8.48
C HIS A 336 8.79 -19.90 9.16
N ARG A 337 7.97 -20.68 8.43
CA ARG A 337 7.33 -21.93 8.87
C ARG A 337 6.34 -21.81 10.03
N SER A 338 6.09 -20.59 10.51
CA SER A 338 5.07 -20.31 11.53
C SER A 338 3.78 -19.80 10.87
N ASN A 339 3.82 -18.61 10.26
CA ASN A 339 2.68 -17.98 9.60
C ASN A 339 2.93 -17.65 8.12
N GLY A 340 3.96 -18.24 7.52
CA GLY A 340 4.32 -18.10 6.12
C GLY A 340 5.68 -18.73 5.81
N TRP A 341 6.17 -18.53 4.60
CA TRP A 341 7.39 -19.13 4.09
C TRP A 341 8.33 -18.04 3.55
N LEU A 342 9.52 -17.90 4.12
CA LEU A 342 10.52 -16.95 3.70
C LEU A 342 11.64 -17.65 2.92
N VAL A 343 12.02 -17.05 1.79
CA VAL A 343 13.13 -17.53 0.94
C VAL A 343 14.19 -16.45 0.77
N GLY A 344 15.41 -16.82 0.42
CA GLY A 344 16.48 -15.87 0.09
C GLY A 344 16.12 -15.05 -1.16
N PRO A 345 16.56 -13.79 -1.24
CA PRO A 345 16.44 -13.01 -2.47
C PRO A 345 17.19 -13.70 -3.62
N GLU A 346 16.52 -13.88 -4.76
CA GLU A 346 17.08 -14.53 -5.96
C GLU A 346 17.50 -16.00 -5.77
N ASP A 347 17.10 -16.65 -4.67
CA ASP A 347 17.39 -18.05 -4.37
C ASP A 347 16.38 -18.96 -5.06
N LEU A 348 16.73 -19.42 -6.27
CA LEU A 348 15.90 -20.33 -7.07
C LEU A 348 15.70 -21.70 -6.40
N PRO A 349 16.73 -22.39 -5.87
CA PRO A 349 16.57 -23.63 -5.13
C PRO A 349 15.58 -23.50 -3.96
N GLU A 350 15.80 -22.54 -3.07
CA GLU A 350 14.96 -22.38 -1.88
C GLU A 350 13.50 -22.04 -2.24
N LEU A 351 13.27 -21.25 -3.29
CA LEU A 351 11.92 -20.95 -3.78
C LEU A 351 11.27 -22.20 -4.39
N THR A 352 12.02 -23.02 -5.14
CA THR A 352 11.53 -24.27 -5.73
C THR A 352 11.14 -25.26 -4.65
N ASP A 353 11.98 -25.42 -3.63
CA ASP A 353 11.71 -26.30 -2.49
C ASP A 353 10.48 -25.82 -1.71
N GLY A 354 10.38 -24.52 -1.44
CA GLY A 354 9.21 -23.94 -0.77
C GLY A 354 7.90 -24.18 -1.53
N LEU A 355 7.89 -23.98 -2.86
CA LEU A 355 6.74 -24.29 -3.69
C LEU A 355 6.39 -25.79 -3.64
N SER A 356 7.37 -26.66 -3.77
CA SER A 356 7.18 -28.12 -3.80
C SER A 356 6.65 -28.63 -2.47
N ILE A 357 7.22 -28.19 -1.35
CA ILE A 357 6.78 -28.55 0.00
C ILE A 357 5.33 -28.11 0.21
N LEU A 358 5.02 -26.84 -0.09
CA LEU A 358 3.68 -26.29 0.11
C LEU A 358 2.64 -26.89 -0.86
N LEU A 359 3.00 -27.33 -2.06
CA LEU A 359 2.09 -28.03 -2.96
C LEU A 359 1.82 -29.47 -2.53
N HIS A 360 2.75 -30.11 -1.81
CA HIS A 360 2.66 -31.49 -1.34
C HIS A 360 1.91 -31.62 -0.03
N ASP A 361 2.21 -30.75 0.94
CA ASP A 361 1.76 -30.84 2.32
C ASP A 361 0.54 -29.94 2.58
N VAL A 362 -0.65 -30.53 2.42
CA VAL A 362 -1.94 -29.86 2.60
C VAL A 362 -2.18 -29.45 4.06
N GLU A 363 -1.68 -30.24 5.02
CA GLU A 363 -1.81 -29.93 6.45
C GLU A 363 -0.97 -28.69 6.79
N LEU A 364 0.26 -28.64 6.31
CA LEU A 364 1.12 -27.47 6.45
C LEU A 364 0.52 -26.23 5.80
N GLN A 365 -0.09 -26.36 4.59
CA GLN A 365 -0.80 -25.26 3.94
C GLN A 365 -1.89 -24.70 4.86
N GLY A 366 -2.76 -25.56 5.38
CA GLY A 366 -3.86 -25.17 6.27
C GLY A 366 -3.35 -24.44 7.50
N ARG A 367 -2.39 -25.02 8.21
CA ARG A 367 -1.80 -24.44 9.42
C ARG A 367 -1.16 -23.07 9.14
N LEU A 368 -0.31 -22.95 8.12
CA LEU A 368 0.31 -21.67 7.79
C LEU A 368 -0.70 -20.59 7.37
N GLY A 369 -1.75 -20.98 6.66
CA GLY A 369 -2.82 -20.08 6.27
C GLY A 369 -3.62 -19.57 7.46
N ASP A 370 -3.99 -20.45 8.39
CA ASP A 370 -4.73 -20.09 9.60
C ASP A 370 -3.91 -19.18 10.51
N ASP A 371 -2.64 -19.52 10.75
CA ASP A 371 -1.71 -18.71 11.55
C ASP A 371 -1.44 -17.35 10.88
N ALA A 372 -1.34 -17.30 9.54
CA ALA A 372 -1.24 -16.06 8.78
C ALA A 372 -2.45 -15.17 9.02
N ARG A 373 -3.67 -15.72 8.89
CA ARG A 373 -4.89 -14.95 9.13
C ARG A 373 -5.00 -14.47 10.58
N GLN A 374 -4.66 -15.33 11.55
CA GLN A 374 -4.67 -14.93 12.96
C GLN A 374 -3.74 -13.74 13.20
N THR A 375 -2.54 -13.76 12.63
CA THR A 375 -1.58 -12.64 12.67
C THR A 375 -2.23 -11.34 12.17
N ILE A 376 -2.92 -11.39 11.02
CA ILE A 376 -3.58 -10.20 10.47
C ILE A 376 -4.70 -9.70 11.38
N VAL A 377 -5.58 -10.57 11.83
CA VAL A 377 -6.74 -10.18 12.65
C VAL A 377 -6.31 -9.59 13.99
N GLN A 378 -5.18 -10.06 14.56
CA GLN A 378 -4.67 -9.59 15.84
C GLN A 378 -3.95 -8.23 15.79
N GLY A 379 -3.38 -7.82 14.64
CA GLY A 379 -2.52 -6.62 14.66
C GLY A 379 -2.45 -5.81 13.36
N PHE A 380 -3.00 -6.30 12.23
CA PHE A 380 -2.77 -5.68 10.93
C PHE A 380 -4.06 -5.42 10.14
N THR A 381 -5.14 -5.08 10.85
CA THR A 381 -6.40 -4.66 10.21
C THR A 381 -6.41 -3.15 9.95
N LEU A 382 -7.34 -2.70 9.09
CA LEU A 382 -7.59 -1.27 8.87
C LEU A 382 -7.92 -0.53 10.18
N SER A 383 -8.61 -1.19 11.13
CA SER A 383 -8.92 -0.60 12.44
C SER A 383 -7.66 -0.36 13.27
N HIS A 384 -6.74 -1.34 13.34
CA HIS A 384 -5.46 -1.16 14.05
C HIS A 384 -4.63 -0.02 13.46
N GLN A 385 -4.54 0.06 12.12
CA GLN A 385 -3.86 1.16 11.45
C GLN A 385 -4.52 2.52 11.75
N ALA A 386 -5.85 2.56 11.73
CA ALA A 386 -6.62 3.78 11.97
C ALA A 386 -6.48 4.29 13.41
N GLU A 387 -6.47 3.41 14.39
CA GLU A 387 -6.25 3.75 15.81
C GLU A 387 -4.87 4.39 16.00
N LEU A 388 -3.82 3.79 15.43
CA LEU A 388 -2.46 4.32 15.49
C LEU A 388 -2.35 5.69 14.80
N LEU A 389 -2.97 5.85 13.61
CA LEU A 389 -3.01 7.13 12.91
C LEU A 389 -3.76 8.19 13.72
N ALA A 390 -4.93 7.86 14.28
CA ALA A 390 -5.72 8.78 15.10
C ALA A 390 -4.96 9.21 16.35
N GLY A 391 -4.28 8.29 17.04
CA GLY A 391 -3.41 8.58 18.17
C GLY A 391 -2.27 9.52 17.78
N LEU A 392 -1.61 9.25 16.63
CA LEU A 392 -0.53 10.09 16.12
C LEU A 392 -1.01 11.51 15.80
N TYR A 393 -2.17 11.66 15.14
CA TYR A 393 -2.69 13.00 14.84
C TYR A 393 -3.03 13.81 16.08
N ARG A 394 -3.62 13.18 17.11
CA ARG A 394 -3.88 13.85 18.41
C ARG A 394 -2.59 14.32 19.06
N ASN A 395 -1.52 13.53 18.98
CA ASN A 395 -0.20 13.86 19.52
C ASN A 395 0.57 14.92 18.69
N CYS A 396 0.08 15.27 17.50
CA CYS A 396 0.66 16.35 16.69
C CYS A 396 0.15 17.74 17.09
N LEU A 397 -0.95 17.81 17.82
CA LEU A 397 -1.49 19.08 18.32
C LEU A 397 -0.58 19.70 19.36
N PRO A 398 -0.58 21.05 19.50
CA PRO A 398 0.20 21.74 20.50
C PRO A 398 -0.25 21.41 21.94
#